data_c9e6fdd1aec3d15a24fced89d2ea28e8
#
_entry.id   c9e6fdd1aec3d15a24fced89d2ea28e8
#
_cell.length_a   1.000
_cell.length_b   1.000
_cell.length_c   1.000
_cell.angle_alpha   90.00
_cell.angle_beta   90.00
_cell.angle_gamma   90.00
#
_symmetry.space_group_name_H-M   'P 1'
#
loop_
_entity.id
_entity.type
_entity.pdbx_description
1 polymer ?
#
loop_
_entity_poly.entity_id
_entity_poly.type
_entity_poly.pdbx_seq_one_letter_code
_entity_poly.pdbx_strand_id
1 'polypeptide(L)'
;MFTGIVTAVGEVRQAREADGGLELTIACPYADLAVGESIAVDGACLTAARVSPGAFTAHLVRTTLERTGFAAYAVGRRVNLERALRVGDPLGGHLVQGHVDGMGTVIRVSQHADARLIDLRVPDEIARISIPLGSITVDGVSLTVNAISAPGTIQISLIPFTLEHTTLGERGVGDRVHLEGDTIGKYVAAMMKGEGRKGKGEG
;
A
#
# COMPACT_ATOMS: atom_id res chain seq x y z
N MET A 1 -1.74 -11.06 5.92
CA MET A 1 -0.31 -10.84 5.61
C MET A 1 -0.12 -10.99 4.11
N PHE A 2 0.76 -10.18 3.55
CA PHE A 2 1.07 -10.07 2.13
C PHE A 2 2.58 -9.95 1.95
N THR A 3 3.04 -9.92 0.72
CA THR A 3 4.46 -9.80 0.37
C THR A 3 4.80 -8.45 -0.28
N GLY A 4 3.78 -7.73 -0.76
CA GLY A 4 3.93 -6.58 -1.62
C GLY A 4 4.28 -6.93 -3.07
N ILE A 5 4.08 -8.18 -3.45
CA ILE A 5 4.19 -8.62 -4.85
C ILE A 5 2.78 -8.64 -5.45
N VAL A 6 2.48 -7.63 -6.25
CA VAL A 6 1.19 -7.52 -6.96
C VAL A 6 1.04 -8.70 -7.92
N THR A 7 -0.06 -9.42 -7.80
CA THR A 7 -0.34 -10.60 -8.62
C THR A 7 -1.38 -10.34 -9.71
N ALA A 8 -2.11 -9.22 -9.61
CA ALA A 8 -3.07 -8.79 -10.62
C ALA A 8 -3.35 -7.29 -10.52
N VAL A 9 -3.87 -6.73 -11.61
CA VAL A 9 -4.50 -5.41 -11.61
C VAL A 9 -6.00 -5.61 -11.80
N GLY A 10 -6.77 -5.10 -10.84
CA GLY A 10 -8.23 -5.08 -10.88
C GLY A 10 -8.78 -3.74 -11.34
N GLU A 11 -10.11 -3.64 -11.36
CA GLU A 11 -10.82 -2.42 -11.72
C GLU A 11 -12.05 -2.24 -10.82
N VAL A 12 -12.26 -1.04 -10.32
CA VAL A 12 -13.46 -0.68 -9.56
C VAL A 12 -14.68 -0.70 -10.50
N ARG A 13 -15.61 -1.61 -10.25
CA ARG A 13 -16.89 -1.73 -11.01
C ARG A 13 -18.01 -0.95 -10.36
N GLN A 14 -17.98 -0.80 -9.04
CA GLN A 14 -18.97 -0.05 -8.30
C GLN A 14 -18.31 0.55 -7.05
N ALA A 15 -18.67 1.79 -6.74
CA ALA A 15 -18.39 2.46 -5.47
C ALA A 15 -19.72 3.02 -4.95
N ARG A 16 -20.14 2.60 -3.74
CA ARG A 16 -21.43 2.98 -3.17
C ARG A 16 -21.28 3.24 -1.68
N GLU A 17 -21.78 4.37 -1.22
CA GLU A 17 -21.91 4.60 0.22
C GLU A 17 -22.89 3.60 0.84
N ALA A 18 -22.52 2.99 1.95
CA ALA A 18 -23.32 2.02 2.66
C ALA A 18 -22.96 1.99 4.15
N ASP A 19 -23.95 2.04 5.01
CA ASP A 19 -23.83 1.86 6.48
C ASP A 19 -22.74 2.73 7.13
N GLY A 20 -22.59 3.97 6.68
CA GLY A 20 -21.59 4.91 7.20
C GLY A 20 -20.16 4.63 6.72
N GLY A 21 -19.98 3.76 5.74
CA GLY A 21 -18.75 3.41 5.06
C GLY A 21 -18.89 3.42 3.54
N LEU A 22 -18.05 2.65 2.86
CA LEU A 22 -18.03 2.53 1.40
C LEU A 22 -18.02 1.05 1.01
N GLU A 23 -18.89 0.64 0.10
CA GLU A 23 -18.77 -0.64 -0.59
C GLU A 23 -18.07 -0.43 -1.93
N LEU A 24 -17.02 -1.22 -2.15
CA LEU A 24 -16.34 -1.31 -3.44
C LEU A 24 -16.55 -2.70 -4.03
N THR A 25 -17.04 -2.76 -5.26
CA THR A 25 -17.01 -3.98 -6.08
C THR A 25 -15.86 -3.86 -7.06
N ILE A 26 -14.94 -4.83 -7.02
CA ILE A 26 -13.67 -4.81 -7.75
C ILE A 26 -13.63 -6.04 -8.65
N ALA A 27 -13.47 -5.82 -9.95
CA ALA A 27 -13.18 -6.87 -10.91
C ALA A 27 -11.76 -7.40 -10.69
N CYS A 28 -11.60 -8.71 -10.72
CA CYS A 28 -10.32 -9.37 -10.56
C CYS A 28 -10.25 -10.69 -11.34
N PRO A 29 -9.06 -11.15 -11.74
CA PRO A 29 -8.90 -12.40 -12.48
C PRO A 29 -8.89 -13.66 -11.59
N TYR A 30 -9.09 -13.52 -10.28
CA TYR A 30 -9.05 -14.65 -9.35
C TYR A 30 -10.32 -15.49 -9.47
N ALA A 31 -10.20 -16.72 -9.99
CA ALA A 31 -11.33 -17.59 -10.26
C ALA A 31 -11.87 -18.33 -9.00
N ASP A 32 -11.02 -18.49 -7.97
CA ASP A 32 -11.25 -19.33 -6.80
C ASP A 32 -11.29 -18.54 -5.49
N LEU A 33 -11.73 -17.28 -5.53
CA LEU A 33 -11.89 -16.47 -4.33
C LEU A 33 -12.98 -17.05 -3.42
N ALA A 34 -12.73 -17.02 -2.12
CA ALA A 34 -13.69 -17.38 -1.10
C ALA A 34 -14.21 -16.13 -0.37
N VAL A 35 -15.49 -16.19 0.04
CA VAL A 35 -16.04 -15.18 0.97
C VAL A 35 -15.26 -15.23 2.28
N GLY A 36 -14.88 -14.07 2.80
CA GLY A 36 -14.03 -13.93 3.99
C GLY A 36 -12.53 -13.90 3.69
N GLU A 37 -12.10 -14.11 2.45
CA GLU A 37 -10.69 -14.03 2.08
C GLU A 37 -10.17 -12.59 2.17
N SER A 38 -8.93 -12.43 2.64
CA SER A 38 -8.25 -11.14 2.68
C SER A 38 -7.52 -10.88 1.35
N ILE A 39 -7.76 -9.70 0.77
CA ILE A 39 -7.13 -9.24 -0.46
C ILE A 39 -6.55 -7.85 -0.19
N ALA A 40 -5.28 -7.63 -0.51
CA ALA A 40 -4.72 -6.29 -0.54
C ALA A 40 -5.18 -5.58 -1.83
N VAL A 41 -5.81 -4.42 -1.65
CA VAL A 41 -6.23 -3.52 -2.73
C VAL A 41 -5.46 -2.22 -2.60
N ASP A 42 -4.62 -1.89 -3.58
CA ASP A 42 -3.66 -0.79 -3.47
C ASP A 42 -2.97 -0.78 -2.09
N GLY A 43 -2.60 -1.96 -1.57
CA GLY A 43 -1.92 -2.15 -0.29
C GLY A 43 -2.79 -2.16 0.95
N ALA A 44 -4.09 -1.90 0.86
CA ALA A 44 -4.99 -2.01 2.00
C ALA A 44 -5.62 -3.41 2.08
N CYS A 45 -5.50 -4.07 3.22
CA CYS A 45 -6.13 -5.37 3.48
C CYS A 45 -7.65 -5.20 3.58
N LEU A 46 -8.37 -5.74 2.60
CA LEU A 46 -9.82 -5.76 2.57
C LEU A 46 -10.34 -7.20 2.60
N THR A 47 -11.51 -7.40 3.20
CA THR A 47 -12.17 -8.71 3.23
C THR A 47 -13.17 -8.82 2.08
N ALA A 48 -13.10 -9.90 1.30
CA ALA A 48 -14.08 -10.22 0.29
C ALA A 48 -15.42 -10.61 0.97
N ALA A 49 -16.28 -9.63 1.21
CA ALA A 49 -17.58 -9.83 1.87
C ALA A 49 -18.57 -10.56 0.98
N ARG A 50 -18.50 -10.35 -0.33
CA ARG A 50 -19.26 -11.08 -1.36
C ARG A 50 -18.32 -11.39 -2.53
N VAL A 51 -18.53 -12.55 -3.15
CA VAL A 51 -17.78 -13.00 -4.32
C VAL A 51 -18.75 -13.32 -5.45
N SER A 52 -18.42 -12.92 -6.66
CA SER A 52 -19.14 -13.24 -7.88
C SER A 52 -18.14 -13.61 -8.98
N PRO A 53 -18.56 -14.22 -10.09
CA PRO A 53 -17.63 -14.54 -11.18
C PRO A 53 -16.84 -13.32 -11.65
N GLY A 54 -15.50 -13.36 -11.48
CA GLY A 54 -14.59 -12.30 -11.89
C GLY A 54 -14.62 -11.00 -11.07
N ALA A 55 -15.25 -11.01 -9.86
CA ALA A 55 -15.27 -9.85 -9.00
C ALA A 55 -15.52 -10.21 -7.53
N PHE A 56 -15.13 -9.31 -6.63
CA PHE A 56 -15.51 -9.36 -5.22
C PHE A 56 -15.99 -7.98 -4.74
N THR A 57 -16.75 -7.98 -3.66
CA THR A 57 -17.18 -6.75 -2.98
C THR A 57 -16.58 -6.71 -1.58
N ALA A 58 -15.98 -5.59 -1.23
CA ALA A 58 -15.49 -5.31 0.11
C ALA A 58 -16.25 -4.14 0.74
N HIS A 59 -16.47 -4.19 2.05
CA HIS A 59 -17.01 -3.09 2.83
C HIS A 59 -15.88 -2.39 3.59
N LEU A 60 -15.73 -1.09 3.37
CA LEU A 60 -14.70 -0.26 3.98
C LEU A 60 -15.33 0.57 5.08
N VAL A 61 -14.89 0.37 6.30
CA VAL A 61 -15.33 1.11 7.46
C VAL A 61 -14.66 2.49 7.50
N ARG A 62 -15.24 3.40 8.28
CA ARG A 62 -14.78 4.79 8.38
C ARG A 62 -13.28 4.91 8.70
N THR A 63 -12.75 4.11 9.61
CA THR A 63 -11.32 4.12 9.97
C THR A 63 -10.39 3.76 8.80
N THR A 64 -10.86 2.92 7.87
CA THR A 64 -10.13 2.64 6.63
C THR A 64 -10.16 3.84 5.69
N LEU A 65 -11.33 4.47 5.53
CA LEU A 65 -11.48 5.65 4.67
C LEU A 65 -10.66 6.85 5.14
N GLU A 66 -10.52 7.03 6.45
CA GLU A 66 -9.73 8.12 7.04
C GLU A 66 -8.21 7.99 6.77
N ARG A 67 -7.70 6.77 6.58
CA ARG A 67 -6.26 6.49 6.35
C ARG A 67 -5.90 6.28 4.89
N THR A 68 -6.88 6.10 4.03
CA THR A 68 -6.71 5.71 2.64
C THR A 68 -7.34 6.70 1.67
N GLY A 69 -7.06 6.54 0.39
CA GLY A 69 -7.66 7.32 -0.68
C GLY A 69 -8.99 6.76 -1.21
N PHE A 70 -9.54 5.70 -0.62
CA PHE A 70 -10.69 4.99 -1.18
C PHE A 70 -11.96 5.83 -1.33
N ALA A 71 -12.14 6.85 -0.51
CA ALA A 71 -13.27 7.78 -0.65
C ALA A 71 -13.33 8.49 -2.02
N ALA A 72 -12.19 8.58 -2.72
CA ALA A 72 -12.09 9.18 -4.05
C ALA A 72 -12.10 8.13 -5.18
N TYR A 73 -12.27 6.84 -4.86
CA TYR A 73 -12.26 5.80 -5.90
C TYR A 73 -13.59 5.79 -6.65
N ALA A 74 -13.48 5.86 -7.98
CA ALA A 74 -14.61 5.86 -8.90
C ALA A 74 -14.58 4.63 -9.81
N VAL A 75 -15.69 4.33 -10.44
CA VAL A 75 -15.81 3.27 -11.46
C VAL A 75 -14.78 3.50 -12.56
N GLY A 76 -14.12 2.42 -12.99
CA GLY A 76 -13.03 2.42 -13.97
C GLY A 76 -11.63 2.61 -13.37
N ARG A 77 -11.51 2.95 -12.07
CA ARG A 77 -10.19 3.05 -11.45
C ARG A 77 -9.51 1.68 -11.38
N ARG A 78 -8.30 1.61 -11.91
CA ARG A 78 -7.44 0.42 -11.80
C ARG A 78 -6.78 0.38 -10.42
N VAL A 79 -6.66 -0.83 -9.86
CA VAL A 79 -6.11 -1.08 -8.52
C VAL A 79 -5.17 -2.28 -8.53
N ASN A 80 -4.10 -2.20 -7.77
CA ASN A 80 -3.19 -3.32 -7.54
C ASN A 80 -3.84 -4.33 -6.60
N LEU A 81 -3.71 -5.62 -6.91
CA LEU A 81 -4.28 -6.71 -6.13
C LEU A 81 -3.20 -7.74 -5.74
N GLU A 82 -3.26 -8.19 -4.50
CA GLU A 82 -2.50 -9.32 -3.99
C GLU A 82 -3.38 -10.14 -3.05
N ARG A 83 -3.36 -11.47 -3.19
CA ARG A 83 -4.04 -12.39 -2.24
C ARG A 83 -3.17 -12.59 -1.00
N ALA A 84 -3.83 -12.90 0.12
CA ALA A 84 -3.11 -13.19 1.36
C ALA A 84 -2.13 -14.36 1.19
N LEU A 85 -0.93 -14.20 1.76
CA LEU A 85 0.14 -15.20 1.77
C LEU A 85 -0.33 -16.48 2.48
N ARG A 86 -0.09 -17.63 1.87
CA ARG A 86 -0.33 -18.95 2.45
C ARG A 86 0.95 -19.49 3.09
N VAL A 87 0.80 -20.42 4.04
CA VAL A 87 1.97 -21.11 4.61
C VAL A 87 2.67 -21.90 3.51
N GLY A 88 3.97 -21.61 3.32
CA GLY A 88 4.79 -22.23 2.29
C GLY A 88 4.98 -21.38 1.03
N ASP A 89 4.22 -20.30 0.86
CA ASP A 89 4.44 -19.37 -0.26
C ASP A 89 5.76 -18.58 -0.08
N PRO A 90 6.44 -18.22 -1.18
CA PRO A 90 7.67 -17.43 -1.12
C PRO A 90 7.38 -16.00 -0.67
N LEU A 91 8.22 -15.45 0.21
CA LEU A 91 8.23 -14.03 0.58
C LEU A 91 9.11 -13.25 -0.42
N GLY A 92 8.55 -12.93 -1.59
CA GLY A 92 9.29 -12.28 -2.68
C GLY A 92 9.60 -10.79 -2.46
N GLY A 93 8.86 -10.11 -1.58
CA GLY A 93 9.09 -8.71 -1.19
C GLY A 93 9.55 -8.60 0.27
N HIS A 94 8.69 -8.02 1.13
CA HIS A 94 8.91 -7.94 2.57
C HIS A 94 7.62 -8.27 3.34
N LEU A 95 7.64 -8.24 4.67
CA LEU A 95 6.45 -8.49 5.49
C LEU A 95 5.49 -7.31 5.40
N VAL A 96 4.41 -7.47 4.64
CA VAL A 96 3.37 -6.46 4.42
C VAL A 96 2.10 -6.88 5.14
N GLN A 97 1.55 -6.00 5.96
CA GLN A 97 0.34 -6.30 6.75
C GLN A 97 -0.94 -5.97 5.97
N GLY A 98 -0.85 -5.03 5.02
CA GLY A 98 -2.00 -4.40 4.38
C GLY A 98 -2.60 -3.31 5.26
N HIS A 99 -1.83 -2.75 6.17
CA HIS A 99 -2.22 -1.70 7.09
C HIS A 99 -1.62 -0.37 6.64
N VAL A 100 -2.36 0.32 5.78
CA VAL A 100 -1.95 1.63 5.26
C VAL A 100 -1.74 2.60 6.43
N ASP A 101 -0.53 3.13 6.54
CA ASP A 101 -0.16 4.11 7.58
C ASP A 101 -0.63 5.52 7.20
N GLY A 102 -0.70 5.81 5.89
CA GLY A 102 -1.15 7.09 5.39
C GLY A 102 -0.94 7.24 3.88
N MET A 103 -1.16 8.47 3.41
CA MET A 103 -1.08 8.81 2.00
C MET A 103 0.22 9.54 1.69
N GLY A 104 0.93 9.08 0.65
CA GLY A 104 2.00 9.84 0.01
C GLY A 104 1.49 10.68 -1.16
N THR A 105 2.30 11.61 -1.61
CA THR A 105 2.06 12.40 -2.83
C THR A 105 3.28 12.33 -3.74
N VAL A 106 3.07 12.01 -5.00
CA VAL A 106 4.10 12.08 -6.04
C VAL A 106 4.47 13.54 -6.27
N ILE A 107 5.72 13.92 -6.00
CA ILE A 107 6.17 15.31 -6.16
C ILE A 107 7.13 15.49 -7.33
N ARG A 108 7.75 14.42 -7.81
CA ARG A 108 8.61 14.42 -8.99
C ARG A 108 8.63 13.06 -9.66
N VAL A 109 8.67 13.06 -10.97
CA VAL A 109 8.89 11.89 -11.81
C VAL A 109 10.01 12.21 -12.78
N SER A 110 11.00 11.31 -12.90
CA SER A 110 12.09 11.44 -13.85
C SER A 110 12.49 10.08 -14.41
N GLN A 111 13.04 10.06 -15.61
CA GLN A 111 13.59 8.87 -16.23
C GLN A 111 15.09 8.83 -16.01
N HIS A 112 15.62 7.68 -15.62
CA HIS A 112 17.05 7.46 -15.50
C HIS A 112 17.40 6.09 -16.09
N ALA A 113 18.05 6.10 -17.25
CA ALA A 113 18.29 4.90 -18.05
C ALA A 113 16.97 4.13 -18.29
N ASP A 114 16.87 2.88 -17.84
CA ASP A 114 15.71 2.01 -17.95
C ASP A 114 14.73 2.10 -16.76
N ALA A 115 15.07 2.90 -15.74
CA ALA A 115 14.27 3.05 -14.53
C ALA A 115 13.51 4.37 -14.49
N ARG A 116 12.29 4.33 -13.98
CA ARG A 116 11.49 5.51 -13.65
C ARG A 116 11.66 5.84 -12.16
N LEU A 117 12.24 7.01 -11.87
CA LEU A 117 12.41 7.49 -10.50
C LEU A 117 11.20 8.34 -10.10
N ILE A 118 10.67 8.07 -8.91
CA ILE A 118 9.55 8.81 -8.33
C ILE A 118 9.96 9.31 -6.96
N ASP A 119 9.88 10.62 -6.75
CA ASP A 119 10.02 11.23 -5.42
C ASP A 119 8.63 11.37 -4.81
N LEU A 120 8.50 10.84 -3.60
CA LEU A 120 7.26 10.83 -2.82
C LEU A 120 7.43 11.71 -1.58
N ARG A 121 6.53 12.65 -1.39
CA ARG A 121 6.34 13.26 -0.08
C ARG A 121 5.57 12.30 0.80
N VAL A 122 6.10 12.01 1.96
CA VAL A 122 5.54 11.02 2.89
C VAL A 122 5.24 11.64 4.26
N PRO A 123 4.26 11.10 5.02
CA PRO A 123 4.01 11.51 6.41
C PRO A 123 5.26 11.34 7.29
N ASP A 124 5.38 12.18 8.32
CA ASP A 124 6.52 12.16 9.26
C ASP A 124 6.74 10.80 9.92
N GLU A 125 5.67 10.07 10.18
CA GLU A 125 5.73 8.75 10.80
C GLU A 125 6.41 7.74 9.89
N ILE A 126 6.14 7.80 8.58
CA ILE A 126 6.79 6.95 7.57
C ILE A 126 8.22 7.44 7.33
N ALA A 127 8.45 8.75 7.24
CA ALA A 127 9.79 9.31 7.03
C ALA A 127 10.77 8.87 8.13
N ARG A 128 10.32 8.80 9.38
CA ARG A 128 11.15 8.42 10.54
C ARG A 128 11.61 6.97 10.55
N ILE A 129 10.86 6.07 9.92
CA ILE A 129 11.18 4.64 9.86
C ILE A 129 11.77 4.23 8.52
N SER A 130 11.75 5.13 7.53
CA SER A 130 12.35 4.89 6.22
C SER A 130 13.85 5.11 6.28
N ILE A 131 14.61 4.17 5.74
CA ILE A 131 16.07 4.26 5.61
C ILE A 131 16.46 4.00 4.15
N PRO A 132 17.58 4.58 3.66
CA PRO A 132 18.10 4.21 2.34
C PRO A 132 18.33 2.70 2.26
N LEU A 133 17.93 2.10 1.14
CA LEU A 133 17.94 0.67 0.86
C LEU A 133 17.00 -0.17 1.75
N GLY A 134 16.18 0.46 2.59
CA GLY A 134 15.10 -0.20 3.31
C GLY A 134 13.88 -0.45 2.43
N SER A 135 12.90 -1.16 2.97
CA SER A 135 11.65 -1.49 2.27
C SER A 135 10.54 -0.49 2.59
N ILE A 136 9.65 -0.28 1.63
CA ILE A 136 8.40 0.44 1.78
C ILE A 136 7.37 -0.16 0.83
N THR A 137 6.11 -0.11 1.20
CA THR A 137 4.99 -0.46 0.32
C THR A 137 4.35 0.81 -0.23
N VAL A 138 4.21 0.89 -1.56
CA VAL A 138 3.54 1.99 -2.27
C VAL A 138 2.43 1.39 -3.13
N ASP A 139 1.18 1.77 -2.89
CA ASP A 139 -0.01 1.17 -3.51
C ASP A 139 0.05 -0.37 -3.54
N GLY A 140 0.53 -0.98 -2.44
CA GLY A 140 0.67 -2.43 -2.31
C GLY A 140 1.91 -3.04 -2.96
N VAL A 141 2.75 -2.27 -3.60
CA VAL A 141 4.00 -2.75 -4.23
C VAL A 141 5.16 -2.63 -3.26
N SER A 142 5.84 -3.75 -2.98
CA SER A 142 7.09 -3.76 -2.21
C SER A 142 8.22 -3.13 -3.02
N LEU A 143 8.79 -2.07 -2.49
CA LEU A 143 9.83 -1.29 -3.16
C LEU A 143 10.98 -0.98 -2.21
N THR A 144 12.16 -0.75 -2.80
CA THR A 144 13.31 -0.25 -2.08
C THR A 144 13.28 1.28 -2.03
N VAL A 145 13.53 1.86 -0.86
CA VAL A 145 13.81 3.29 -0.70
C VAL A 145 15.18 3.56 -1.33
N ASN A 146 15.18 4.07 -2.57
CA ASN A 146 16.42 4.34 -3.31
C ASN A 146 17.25 5.45 -2.64
N ALA A 147 16.60 6.50 -2.18
CA ALA A 147 17.22 7.62 -1.49
C ALA A 147 16.23 8.37 -0.60
N ILE A 148 16.74 9.09 0.38
CA ILE A 148 16.02 10.16 1.11
C ILE A 148 16.53 11.47 0.55
N SER A 149 15.77 12.06 -0.39
CA SER A 149 16.21 13.24 -1.16
C SER A 149 16.06 14.55 -0.40
N ALA A 150 15.18 14.59 0.61
CA ALA A 150 14.98 15.70 1.54
C ALA A 150 14.19 15.22 2.77
N PRO A 151 14.10 16.00 3.86
CA PRO A 151 13.22 15.70 4.97
C PRO A 151 11.78 15.46 4.52
N GLY A 152 11.19 14.32 4.88
CA GLY A 152 9.84 13.92 4.46
C GLY A 152 9.71 13.56 2.98
N THR A 153 10.83 13.34 2.28
CA THR A 153 10.81 12.95 0.86
C THR A 153 11.67 11.72 0.62
N ILE A 154 11.05 10.66 0.14
CA ILE A 154 11.73 9.43 -0.28
C ILE A 154 11.72 9.31 -1.81
N GLN A 155 12.71 8.64 -2.36
CA GLN A 155 12.76 8.29 -3.77
C GLN A 155 12.64 6.78 -3.91
N ILE A 156 11.81 6.33 -4.84
CA ILE A 156 11.72 4.95 -5.31
C ILE A 156 12.14 4.85 -6.77
N SER A 157 12.63 3.67 -7.15
CA SER A 157 13.01 3.35 -8.53
C SER A 157 12.15 2.21 -9.05
N LEU A 158 11.43 2.45 -10.14
CA LEU A 158 10.56 1.47 -10.78
C LEU A 158 11.22 0.90 -12.02
N ILE A 159 11.40 -0.43 -12.02
CA ILE A 159 11.89 -1.18 -13.18
C ILE A 159 10.76 -1.40 -14.20
N PRO A 160 11.08 -1.71 -15.48
CA PRO A 160 10.06 -1.92 -16.53
C PRO A 160 8.96 -2.92 -16.12
N PHE A 161 9.34 -4.04 -15.52
CA PHE A 161 8.39 -5.04 -15.06
C PHE A 161 7.33 -4.47 -14.09
N THR A 162 7.76 -3.67 -13.11
CA THR A 162 6.85 -3.03 -12.15
C THR A 162 5.93 -2.02 -12.82
N LEU A 163 6.45 -1.25 -13.78
CA LEU A 163 5.67 -0.29 -14.55
C LEU A 163 4.55 -0.96 -15.37
N GLU A 164 4.81 -2.12 -15.93
CA GLU A 164 3.89 -2.85 -16.80
C GLU A 164 2.84 -3.65 -16.00
N HIS A 165 3.21 -4.17 -14.82
CA HIS A 165 2.38 -5.11 -14.06
C HIS A 165 1.66 -4.49 -12.87
N THR A 166 1.83 -3.19 -12.62
CA THR A 166 1.18 -2.46 -11.54
C THR A 166 0.60 -1.13 -12.02
N THR A 167 -0.24 -0.52 -11.19
CA THR A 167 -0.78 0.83 -11.47
C THR A 167 0.24 1.95 -11.27
N LEU A 168 1.44 1.66 -10.73
CA LEU A 168 2.48 2.68 -10.49
C LEU A 168 3.03 3.30 -11.77
N GLY A 169 2.97 2.57 -12.90
CA GLY A 169 3.33 3.10 -14.21
C GLY A 169 2.47 4.30 -14.66
N GLU A 170 1.26 4.42 -14.14
CA GLU A 170 0.29 5.47 -14.47
C GLU A 170 0.43 6.72 -13.58
N ARG A 171 1.17 6.63 -12.47
CA ARG A 171 1.26 7.72 -11.48
C ARG A 171 2.06 8.91 -12.01
N GLY A 172 1.47 10.10 -11.91
CA GLY A 172 2.06 11.39 -12.26
C GLY A 172 2.24 12.30 -11.05
N VAL A 173 2.88 13.46 -11.27
CA VAL A 173 3.04 14.48 -10.23
C VAL A 173 1.67 14.97 -9.76
N GLY A 174 1.48 15.02 -8.44
CA GLY A 174 0.22 15.36 -7.78
C GLY A 174 -0.62 14.15 -7.38
N ASP A 175 -0.34 12.95 -7.92
CA ASP A 175 -1.08 11.75 -7.57
C ASP A 175 -0.80 11.33 -6.13
N ARG A 176 -1.83 10.81 -5.48
CA ARG A 176 -1.75 10.26 -4.13
C ARG A 176 -1.65 8.74 -4.18
N VAL A 177 -0.82 8.19 -3.30
CA VAL A 177 -0.57 6.76 -3.17
C VAL A 177 -0.72 6.31 -1.72
N HIS A 178 -1.18 5.08 -1.51
CA HIS A 178 -1.18 4.45 -0.19
C HIS A 178 0.25 4.09 0.20
N LEU A 179 0.60 4.30 1.46
CA LEU A 179 1.90 3.94 1.99
C LEU A 179 1.77 3.04 3.22
N GLU A 180 2.58 1.99 3.25
CA GLU A 180 2.83 1.19 4.46
C GLU A 180 4.33 1.12 4.68
N GLY A 181 4.80 1.60 5.83
CA GLY A 181 6.20 1.49 6.23
C GLY A 181 6.55 0.07 6.66
N ASP A 182 7.83 -0.28 6.56
CA ASP A 182 8.31 -1.60 6.99
C ASP A 182 7.95 -1.88 8.45
N THR A 183 7.30 -3.01 8.67
CA THR A 183 6.85 -3.45 10.01
C THR A 183 8.01 -3.54 11.00
N ILE A 184 9.19 -3.96 10.56
CA ILE A 184 10.40 -4.00 11.41
C ILE A 184 10.76 -2.60 11.88
N GLY A 185 10.76 -1.62 10.97
CA GLY A 185 11.02 -0.22 11.31
C GLY A 185 10.01 0.34 12.32
N LYS A 186 8.73 -0.04 12.20
CA LYS A 186 7.67 0.36 13.15
C LYS A 186 7.95 -0.17 14.57
N TYR A 187 8.31 -1.45 14.70
CA TYR A 187 8.61 -2.05 16.00
C TYR A 187 9.87 -1.46 16.61
N VAL A 188 10.95 -1.28 15.85
CA VAL A 188 12.18 -0.64 16.33
C VAL A 188 11.89 0.77 16.84
N ALA A 189 11.17 1.59 16.07
CA ALA A 189 10.80 2.95 16.49
C ALA A 189 9.91 2.97 17.74
N ALA A 190 9.01 2.00 17.93
CA ALA A 190 8.16 1.87 19.10
C ALA A 190 8.99 1.51 20.35
N MET A 191 9.95 0.60 20.23
CA MET A 191 10.84 0.21 21.33
C MET A 191 11.72 1.38 21.80
N MET A 192 12.31 2.12 20.89
CA MET A 192 13.11 3.30 21.21
C MET A 192 12.31 4.40 21.93
N LYS A 193 11.02 4.59 21.58
CA LYS A 193 10.13 5.51 22.32
C LYS A 193 9.79 5.02 23.71
N GLY A 194 9.70 3.71 23.94
CA GLY A 194 9.39 3.09 25.24
C GLY A 194 10.52 3.26 26.25
N GLU A 195 11.78 3.19 25.83
CA GLU A 195 12.95 3.41 26.71
C GLU A 195 13.05 4.85 27.21
N GLY A 196 12.66 5.84 26.41
CA GLY A 196 12.60 7.24 26.83
C GLY A 196 11.54 7.56 27.91
N ARG A 197 10.57 6.67 28.14
CA ARG A 197 9.55 6.81 29.22
C ARG A 197 10.00 6.29 30.58
N LYS A 198 10.95 5.35 30.64
CA LYS A 198 11.46 4.78 31.90
C LYS A 198 12.44 5.70 32.65
N GLY A 199 12.97 6.73 32.01
CA GLY A 199 13.93 7.67 32.62
C GLY A 199 13.33 8.90 33.31
N LYS A 200 12.01 9.05 33.45
CA LYS A 200 11.36 10.23 34.06
C LYS A 200 10.49 9.93 35.31
N GLY A 201 10.71 8.80 35.93
CA GLY A 201 9.96 8.46 37.15
C GLY A 201 10.80 7.74 38.16
N GLU A 202 11.68 8.46 38.81
CA GLU A 202 12.23 8.20 40.15
C GLU A 202 13.28 9.27 40.45
N GLY A 203 12.83 10.33 41.11
CA GLY A 203 13.63 11.38 41.67
C GLY A 203 12.76 12.15 42.67
#